data_a1d5d715e688f1e32473abe2586a1523
#
_entry.id   a1d5d715e688f1e32473abe2586a1523
#
_cell.length_a   1.000
_cell.length_b   1.000
_cell.length_c   1.000
_cell.angle_alpha   90.00
_cell.angle_beta   90.00
_cell.angle_gamma   90.00
#
_symmetry.space_group_name_H-M   'P 1'
#
loop_
_entity.id
_entity.type
_entity.pdbx_description
1 polymer ?
#
loop_
_entity_poly.entity_id
_entity_poly.type
_entity_poly.pdbx_seq_one_letter_code
_entity_poly.pdbx_strand_id
1 'polypeptide(L)'
;MNFTLHIWRQRRAEERGKFVTYAVSDIAPTLSFLEMLDVLNQQLLVRGEEPVAFDSDCREGICGTCSLMIDGVAHGPLRGTTACQLYMRHFQDGQEITIEPWRAKPFRIVRDLVVDRRSLDRIIEAGGFVSVGTGSAPDANDIPVPKESADVSFQAATCIGCGACVASCPNGSAMLFVAAKAAHLAHLPQGHPERIRRTIRMVEQMDREGFGACSNHYECEAVCPKEIPVRFIAELNRDFLKAALTSREFRTISPPAEVEELKERFHE
;
A
#
# COMPACT_ATOMS: atom_id res chain seq x y z
N MET A 1 -6.31 5.71 -30.28
CA MET A 1 -5.79 4.35 -30.03
C MET A 1 -6.97 3.45 -29.67
N ASN A 2 -6.86 2.16 -29.99
CA ASN A 2 -7.88 1.16 -29.68
C ASN A 2 -7.29 0.11 -28.75
N PHE A 3 -8.08 -0.41 -27.81
CA PHE A 3 -7.61 -1.41 -26.84
C PHE A 3 -8.66 -2.49 -26.61
N THR A 4 -8.20 -3.69 -26.31
CA THR A 4 -9.00 -4.78 -25.78
C THR A 4 -8.69 -4.91 -24.29
N LEU A 5 -9.67 -4.69 -23.43
CA LEU A 5 -9.49 -4.67 -21.97
C LEU A 5 -10.10 -5.94 -21.37
N HIS A 6 -9.29 -6.72 -20.65
CA HIS A 6 -9.73 -7.87 -19.85
C HIS A 6 -9.84 -7.42 -18.40
N ILE A 7 -11.04 -7.05 -17.95
CA ILE A 7 -11.28 -6.45 -16.66
C ILE A 7 -11.89 -7.45 -15.69
N TRP A 8 -11.33 -7.56 -14.49
CA TRP A 8 -11.95 -8.34 -13.43
C TRP A 8 -13.27 -7.72 -12.99
N ARG A 9 -14.35 -8.51 -13.04
CA ARG A 9 -15.68 -8.11 -12.59
C ARG A 9 -16.15 -9.01 -11.48
N GLN A 10 -16.58 -8.40 -10.37
CA GLN A 10 -17.10 -9.07 -9.19
C GLN A 10 -18.09 -8.15 -8.49
N ARG A 11 -19.36 -8.57 -8.41
CA ARG A 11 -20.43 -7.69 -7.88
C ARG A 11 -20.33 -7.48 -6.36
N ARG A 12 -19.92 -8.52 -5.62
CA ARG A 12 -19.83 -8.52 -4.15
C ARG A 12 -18.67 -9.39 -3.70
N ALA A 13 -18.25 -9.18 -2.46
CA ALA A 13 -17.14 -9.91 -1.84
C ALA A 13 -17.33 -11.43 -1.82
N GLU A 14 -18.57 -11.90 -1.65
CA GLU A 14 -18.93 -13.31 -1.52
C GLU A 14 -19.09 -14.03 -2.87
N GLU A 15 -19.22 -13.28 -3.95
CA GLU A 15 -19.41 -13.83 -5.29
C GLU A 15 -18.05 -14.15 -5.94
N ARG A 16 -18.03 -15.16 -6.79
CA ARG A 16 -16.87 -15.47 -7.61
C ARG A 16 -16.77 -14.49 -8.77
N GLY A 17 -15.69 -13.71 -8.82
CA GLY A 17 -15.41 -12.82 -9.94
C GLY A 17 -14.92 -13.56 -11.19
N LYS A 18 -14.93 -12.86 -12.31
CA LYS A 18 -14.44 -13.33 -13.62
C LYS A 18 -13.88 -12.17 -14.45
N PHE A 19 -13.04 -12.48 -15.41
CA PHE A 19 -12.67 -11.52 -16.44
C PHE A 19 -13.80 -11.32 -17.45
N VAL A 20 -14.03 -10.06 -17.82
CA VAL A 20 -14.93 -9.65 -18.88
C VAL A 20 -14.15 -8.81 -19.88
N THR A 21 -14.34 -9.07 -21.15
CA THR A 21 -13.63 -8.39 -22.24
C THR A 21 -14.44 -7.21 -22.74
N TYR A 22 -13.78 -6.05 -22.87
CA TYR A 22 -14.33 -4.81 -23.41
C TYR A 22 -13.43 -4.27 -24.51
N ALA A 23 -14.02 -3.70 -25.54
CA ALA A 23 -13.29 -2.95 -26.55
C ALA A 23 -13.52 -1.46 -26.34
N VAL A 24 -12.43 -0.68 -26.37
CA VAL A 24 -12.49 0.79 -26.37
C VAL A 24 -11.75 1.32 -27.60
N SER A 25 -12.32 2.33 -28.24
CA SER A 25 -11.80 2.92 -29.47
C SER A 25 -11.64 4.43 -29.29
N ASP A 26 -10.83 5.03 -30.16
CA ASP A 26 -10.61 6.50 -30.22
C ASP A 26 -10.05 7.10 -28.94
N ILE A 27 -9.28 6.30 -28.17
CA ILE A 27 -8.62 6.77 -26.97
C ILE A 27 -7.43 7.67 -27.34
N ALA A 28 -7.46 8.91 -26.87
CA ALA A 28 -6.36 9.83 -27.10
C ALA A 28 -5.11 9.41 -26.30
N PRO A 29 -3.90 9.47 -26.88
CA PRO A 29 -2.67 9.10 -26.19
C PRO A 29 -2.37 9.94 -24.95
N THR A 30 -2.98 11.09 -24.84
CA THR A 30 -2.84 12.04 -23.71
C THR A 30 -3.77 11.75 -22.53
N LEU A 31 -4.74 10.85 -22.69
CA LEU A 31 -5.58 10.42 -21.59
C LEU A 31 -4.77 9.60 -20.59
N SER A 32 -5.07 9.74 -19.31
CA SER A 32 -4.59 8.82 -18.29
C SER A 32 -5.33 7.47 -18.36
N PHE A 33 -4.76 6.47 -17.71
CA PHE A 33 -5.38 5.14 -17.63
C PHE A 33 -6.77 5.17 -16.98
N LEU A 34 -6.96 6.03 -15.97
CA LEU A 34 -8.27 6.18 -15.32
C LEU A 34 -9.27 6.91 -16.21
N GLU A 35 -8.85 7.89 -16.99
CA GLU A 35 -9.72 8.56 -17.97
C GLU A 35 -10.16 7.60 -19.08
N MET A 36 -9.30 6.68 -19.51
CA MET A 36 -9.70 5.60 -20.42
C MET A 36 -10.77 4.71 -19.79
N LEU A 37 -10.68 4.37 -18.49
CA LEU A 37 -11.74 3.64 -17.78
C LEU A 37 -13.03 4.47 -17.64
N ASP A 38 -12.93 5.79 -17.46
CA ASP A 38 -14.10 6.68 -17.47
C ASP A 38 -14.82 6.65 -18.83
N VAL A 39 -14.05 6.68 -19.93
CA VAL A 39 -14.61 6.55 -21.30
C VAL A 39 -15.33 5.21 -21.46
N LEU A 40 -14.72 4.10 -21.02
CA LEU A 40 -15.38 2.80 -21.01
C LEU A 40 -16.69 2.84 -20.22
N ASN A 41 -16.66 3.39 -18.99
CA ASN A 41 -17.83 3.45 -18.12
C ASN A 41 -18.95 4.30 -18.74
N GLN A 42 -18.63 5.39 -19.41
CA GLN A 42 -19.59 6.19 -20.12
C GLN A 42 -20.24 5.38 -21.26
N GLN A 43 -19.46 4.61 -22.03
CA GLN A 43 -19.99 3.73 -23.07
C GLN A 43 -20.91 2.63 -22.52
N LEU A 44 -20.54 2.04 -21.36
CA LEU A 44 -21.37 1.04 -20.68
C LEU A 44 -22.72 1.63 -20.24
N LEU A 45 -22.70 2.82 -19.62
CA LEU A 45 -23.92 3.53 -19.20
C LEU A 45 -24.86 3.83 -20.39
N VAL A 46 -24.31 4.30 -21.51
CA VAL A 46 -25.12 4.55 -22.74
C VAL A 46 -25.78 3.27 -23.25
N ARG A 47 -25.13 2.11 -23.09
CA ARG A 47 -25.69 0.80 -23.45
C ARG A 47 -26.63 0.21 -22.40
N GLY A 48 -26.82 0.86 -21.27
CA GLY A 48 -27.61 0.35 -20.14
C GLY A 48 -26.90 -0.78 -19.38
N GLU A 49 -25.57 -0.90 -19.54
CA GLU A 49 -24.74 -1.88 -18.85
C GLU A 49 -24.17 -1.30 -17.54
N GLU A 50 -23.85 -2.18 -16.61
CA GLU A 50 -23.28 -1.80 -15.31
C GLU A 50 -21.83 -1.34 -15.47
N PRO A 51 -21.46 -0.10 -15.03
CA PRO A 51 -20.12 0.41 -15.11
C PRO A 51 -19.15 -0.41 -14.26
N VAL A 52 -17.86 -0.36 -14.60
CA VAL A 52 -16.77 -0.95 -13.82
C VAL A 52 -16.53 -0.10 -12.59
N ALA A 53 -16.57 -0.71 -11.39
CA ALA A 53 -16.22 -0.02 -10.16
C ALA A 53 -14.70 0.02 -9.99
N PHE A 54 -14.15 1.21 -9.81
CA PHE A 54 -12.75 1.44 -9.45
C PHE A 54 -12.62 2.68 -8.58
N ASP A 55 -11.61 2.71 -7.72
CA ASP A 55 -11.35 3.85 -6.85
C ASP A 55 -10.48 4.90 -7.55
N SER A 56 -10.87 6.16 -7.44
CA SER A 56 -10.07 7.31 -7.84
C SER A 56 -10.48 8.54 -7.03
N ASP A 57 -9.48 9.37 -6.66
CA ASP A 57 -9.75 10.60 -5.92
C ASP A 57 -8.89 11.74 -6.48
N CYS A 58 -7.65 11.94 -5.99
CA CYS A 58 -6.83 13.10 -6.35
C CYS A 58 -6.47 13.19 -7.83
N ARG A 59 -6.31 12.07 -8.53
CA ARG A 59 -5.80 11.94 -9.90
C ARG A 59 -4.43 12.61 -10.14
N GLU A 60 -3.67 12.86 -9.07
CA GLU A 60 -2.35 13.52 -9.07
C GLU A 60 -1.24 12.66 -8.47
N GLY A 61 -1.52 11.37 -8.23
CA GLY A 61 -0.53 10.42 -7.71
C GLY A 61 -0.15 10.61 -6.25
N ILE A 62 -1.03 11.18 -5.40
CA ILE A 62 -0.74 11.51 -4.01
C ILE A 62 -1.68 10.88 -2.97
N CYS A 63 -2.88 10.42 -3.35
CA CYS A 63 -3.85 9.87 -2.40
C CYS A 63 -3.75 8.34 -2.20
N GLY A 64 -3.16 7.60 -3.14
CA GLY A 64 -3.02 6.15 -3.08
C GLY A 64 -4.29 5.35 -3.34
N THR A 65 -5.40 5.95 -3.83
CA THR A 65 -6.67 5.24 -4.02
C THR A 65 -6.76 4.42 -5.29
N CYS A 66 -6.08 4.81 -6.38
CA CYS A 66 -6.11 4.16 -7.68
C CYS A 66 -5.36 2.81 -7.70
N SER A 67 -5.91 1.82 -7.00
CA SER A 67 -5.28 0.53 -6.67
C SER A 67 -5.54 -0.52 -7.76
N LEU A 68 -4.78 -0.49 -8.86
CA LEU A 68 -4.95 -1.37 -10.01
C LEU A 68 -3.70 -2.19 -10.31
N MET A 69 -3.87 -3.50 -10.57
CA MET A 69 -2.90 -4.31 -11.30
C MET A 69 -3.18 -4.16 -12.79
N ILE A 70 -2.17 -3.80 -13.55
CA ILE A 70 -2.25 -3.63 -15.02
C ILE A 70 -1.19 -4.55 -15.62
N ASP A 71 -1.63 -5.53 -16.41
CA ASP A 71 -0.78 -6.59 -16.98
C ASP A 71 0.12 -7.27 -15.92
N GLY A 72 -0.44 -7.52 -14.73
CA GLY A 72 0.26 -8.17 -13.62
C GLY A 72 1.23 -7.28 -12.85
N VAL A 73 1.33 -5.98 -13.18
CA VAL A 73 2.21 -5.01 -12.50
C VAL A 73 1.36 -4.00 -11.73
N ALA A 74 1.68 -3.79 -10.46
CA ALA A 74 0.99 -2.80 -9.65
C ALA A 74 1.20 -1.39 -10.22
N HIS A 75 0.09 -0.65 -10.45
CA HIS A 75 0.06 0.65 -11.12
C HIS A 75 0.48 0.66 -12.60
N GLY A 76 0.82 -0.50 -13.20
CA GLY A 76 1.20 -0.63 -14.60
C GLY A 76 2.71 -0.59 -14.86
N PRO A 77 3.11 -0.58 -16.15
CA PRO A 77 4.49 -0.85 -16.55
C PRO A 77 5.49 0.28 -16.26
N LEU A 78 5.01 1.49 -15.97
CA LEU A 78 5.88 2.65 -15.79
C LEU A 78 6.31 2.79 -14.32
N ARG A 79 7.61 2.68 -14.09
CA ARG A 79 8.20 2.81 -12.75
C ARG A 79 7.96 4.19 -12.14
N GLY A 80 7.84 4.26 -10.80
CA GLY A 80 7.66 5.51 -10.07
C GLY A 80 6.33 6.23 -10.37
N THR A 81 5.32 5.50 -10.89
CA THR A 81 4.07 6.08 -11.40
C THR A 81 2.87 5.39 -10.79
N THR A 82 1.81 6.14 -10.53
CA THR A 82 0.50 5.61 -10.12
C THR A 82 -0.40 5.42 -11.34
N ALA A 83 -1.43 4.57 -11.24
CA ALA A 83 -2.36 4.33 -12.35
C ALA A 83 -3.03 5.61 -12.87
N CYS A 84 -3.30 6.60 -12.00
CA CYS A 84 -3.86 7.90 -12.42
C CYS A 84 -2.88 8.80 -13.16
N GLN A 85 -1.58 8.53 -13.12
CA GLN A 85 -0.53 9.26 -13.82
C GLN A 85 0.08 8.44 -14.97
N LEU A 86 -0.42 7.23 -15.19
CA LEU A 86 -0.05 6.39 -16.32
C LEU A 86 -0.88 6.79 -17.54
N TYR A 87 -0.22 7.34 -18.55
CA TYR A 87 -0.90 7.82 -19.77
C TYR A 87 -0.96 6.75 -20.86
N MET A 88 -2.02 6.79 -21.69
CA MET A 88 -2.25 5.78 -22.72
C MET A 88 -1.18 5.75 -23.81
N ARG A 89 -0.39 6.81 -23.99
CA ARG A 89 0.79 6.82 -24.88
C ARG A 89 1.90 5.82 -24.50
N HIS A 90 1.86 5.24 -23.29
CA HIS A 90 2.80 4.19 -22.85
C HIS A 90 2.37 2.79 -23.28
N PHE A 91 1.21 2.66 -23.93
CA PHE A 91 0.71 1.42 -24.49
C PHE A 91 0.73 1.47 -26.03
N GLN A 92 0.65 0.29 -26.68
CA GLN A 92 0.61 0.20 -28.13
C GLN A 92 -0.84 0.19 -28.62
N ASP A 93 -1.10 0.80 -29.80
CA ASP A 93 -2.40 0.70 -30.44
C ASP A 93 -2.74 -0.76 -30.76
N GLY A 94 -3.96 -1.18 -30.43
CA GLY A 94 -4.40 -2.56 -30.55
C GLY A 94 -3.96 -3.51 -29.41
N GLN A 95 -3.28 -3.00 -28.38
CA GLN A 95 -2.84 -3.83 -27.24
C GLN A 95 -4.01 -4.40 -26.46
N GLU A 96 -3.85 -5.66 -26.02
CA GLU A 96 -4.70 -6.27 -25.00
C GLU A 96 -4.14 -5.93 -23.62
N ILE A 97 -4.99 -5.47 -22.69
CA ILE A 97 -4.61 -5.04 -21.36
C ILE A 97 -5.45 -5.77 -20.32
N THR A 98 -4.80 -6.44 -19.36
CA THR A 98 -5.46 -7.10 -18.24
C THR A 98 -5.50 -6.19 -17.03
N ILE A 99 -6.68 -6.02 -16.42
CA ILE A 99 -6.90 -5.11 -15.29
C ILE A 99 -7.53 -5.89 -14.13
N GLU A 100 -6.85 -5.87 -12.98
CA GLU A 100 -7.24 -6.62 -11.79
C GLU A 100 -7.20 -5.73 -10.54
N PRO A 101 -7.97 -6.09 -9.47
CA PRO A 101 -7.81 -5.47 -8.15
C PRO A 101 -6.53 -5.95 -7.47
N TRP A 102 -6.12 -5.30 -6.37
CA TRP A 102 -5.11 -5.85 -5.47
C TRP A 102 -5.54 -7.22 -4.94
N ARG A 103 -4.74 -8.26 -5.17
CA ARG A 103 -5.02 -9.62 -4.71
C ARG A 103 -4.12 -10.00 -3.54
N ALA A 104 -4.41 -9.47 -2.37
CA ALA A 104 -3.75 -9.86 -1.13
C ALA A 104 -4.80 -10.24 -0.08
N LYS A 105 -4.50 -11.22 0.77
CA LYS A 105 -5.44 -11.70 1.81
C LYS A 105 -6.05 -10.56 2.65
N PRO A 106 -5.28 -9.54 3.09
CA PRO A 106 -5.82 -8.43 3.85
C PRO A 106 -6.65 -7.42 3.03
N PHE A 107 -6.59 -7.48 1.70
CA PHE A 107 -7.31 -6.60 0.79
C PHE A 107 -8.49 -7.34 0.17
N ARG A 108 -9.61 -7.37 0.89
CA ARG A 108 -10.83 -8.01 0.38
C ARG A 108 -11.40 -7.19 -0.77
N ILE A 109 -11.78 -7.88 -1.85
CA ILE A 109 -12.47 -7.24 -2.98
C ILE A 109 -13.87 -6.83 -2.49
N VAL A 110 -14.17 -5.54 -2.60
CA VAL A 110 -15.51 -4.99 -2.32
C VAL A 110 -16.41 -5.16 -3.53
N ARG A 111 -15.91 -4.68 -4.68
CA ARG A 111 -16.59 -4.78 -5.98
C ARG A 111 -15.61 -4.51 -7.12
N ASP A 112 -15.62 -5.33 -8.16
CA ASP A 112 -14.78 -5.23 -9.35
C ASP A 112 -13.30 -4.98 -9.01
N LEU A 113 -12.82 -3.75 -9.20
CA LEU A 113 -11.44 -3.34 -8.95
C LEU A 113 -11.24 -2.67 -7.58
N VAL A 114 -12.32 -2.45 -6.83
CA VAL A 114 -12.31 -1.82 -5.51
C VAL A 114 -11.98 -2.83 -4.43
N VAL A 115 -11.02 -2.50 -3.57
CA VAL A 115 -10.60 -3.34 -2.44
C VAL A 115 -10.67 -2.58 -1.11
N ASP A 116 -10.93 -3.30 -0.02
CA ASP A 116 -10.88 -2.75 1.32
C ASP A 116 -9.44 -2.67 1.83
N ARG A 117 -8.91 -1.46 1.99
CA ARG A 117 -7.55 -1.19 2.48
C ARG A 117 -7.50 -0.70 3.93
N ARG A 118 -8.60 -0.75 4.67
CA ARG A 118 -8.65 -0.31 6.07
C ARG A 118 -7.69 -1.04 7.00
N SER A 119 -7.18 -2.21 6.59
CA SER A 119 -6.08 -2.89 7.28
C SER A 119 -4.82 -2.02 7.40
N LEU A 120 -4.51 -1.18 6.39
CA LEU A 120 -3.42 -0.23 6.46
C LEU A 120 -3.72 0.93 7.43
N ASP A 121 -4.96 1.40 7.46
CA ASP A 121 -5.40 2.47 8.38
C ASP A 121 -5.27 2.02 9.83
N ARG A 122 -5.69 0.79 10.16
CA ARG A 122 -5.54 0.23 11.51
C ARG A 122 -4.08 0.06 11.94
N ILE A 123 -3.16 -0.18 11.00
CA ILE A 123 -1.72 -0.15 11.29
C ILE A 123 -1.27 1.28 11.66
N ILE A 124 -1.75 2.30 10.94
CA ILE A 124 -1.46 3.71 11.28
C ILE A 124 -2.03 4.07 12.64
N GLU A 125 -3.27 3.68 12.94
CA GLU A 125 -3.93 3.90 14.23
C GLU A 125 -3.14 3.27 15.39
N ALA A 126 -2.48 2.15 15.17
CA ALA A 126 -1.69 1.46 16.19
C ALA A 126 -0.43 2.24 16.63
N GLY A 127 0.16 3.09 15.76
CA GLY A 127 1.38 3.81 16.12
C GLY A 127 1.91 4.80 15.10
N GLY A 128 1.27 4.94 13.94
CA GLY A 128 1.74 5.80 12.86
C GLY A 128 1.53 7.30 13.08
N PHE A 129 1.58 7.75 14.31
CA PHE A 129 1.36 9.14 14.73
C PHE A 129 2.34 9.56 15.84
N VAL A 130 2.32 10.84 16.21
CA VAL A 130 3.04 11.40 17.34
C VAL A 130 2.03 11.79 18.43
N SER A 131 2.20 11.26 19.65
CA SER A 131 1.34 11.57 20.81
C SER A 131 2.09 12.33 21.90
N VAL A 132 3.39 12.50 21.78
CA VAL A 132 4.22 13.25 22.74
C VAL A 132 3.95 14.74 22.57
N GLY A 133 3.69 15.44 23.70
CA GLY A 133 3.64 16.89 23.71
C GLY A 133 4.99 17.49 23.34
N THR A 134 5.04 18.26 22.26
CA THR A 134 6.28 18.84 21.72
C THR A 134 6.58 20.25 22.24
N GLY A 135 5.71 20.79 23.10
CA GLY A 135 5.87 22.14 23.67
C GLY A 135 5.58 23.27 22.69
N SER A 136 6.18 24.42 22.93
CA SER A 136 6.10 25.60 22.07
C SER A 136 7.03 25.48 20.87
N ALA A 137 6.95 26.45 19.94
CA ALA A 137 7.94 26.60 18.88
C ALA A 137 9.37 26.67 19.46
N PRO A 138 10.36 26.04 18.81
CA PRO A 138 11.73 26.09 19.26
C PRO A 138 12.28 27.51 19.24
N ASP A 139 13.23 27.81 20.14
CA ASP A 139 13.92 29.09 20.16
C ASP A 139 14.71 29.31 18.85
N ALA A 140 14.89 30.57 18.48
CA ALA A 140 15.63 30.95 17.28
C ALA A 140 17.10 30.46 17.25
N ASN A 141 17.66 30.14 18.40
CA ASN A 141 19.01 29.60 18.56
C ASN A 141 19.07 28.08 18.75
N ASP A 142 17.93 27.40 18.60
CA ASP A 142 17.89 25.94 18.70
C ASP A 142 18.72 25.28 17.58
N ILE A 143 19.32 24.14 17.88
CA ILE A 143 20.06 23.36 16.88
C ILE A 143 19.03 22.74 15.93
N PRO A 144 19.07 23.09 14.62
CA PRO A 144 18.12 22.52 13.65
C PRO A 144 18.36 21.01 13.48
N VAL A 145 17.33 20.31 13.03
CA VAL A 145 17.43 18.89 12.66
C VAL A 145 18.49 18.74 11.56
N PRO A 146 19.46 17.81 11.69
CA PRO A 146 20.45 17.56 10.67
C PRO A 146 19.79 17.24 9.32
N LYS A 147 20.33 17.80 8.24
CA LYS A 147 19.77 17.60 6.88
C LYS A 147 19.62 16.13 6.52
N GLU A 148 20.61 15.29 6.85
CA GLU A 148 20.57 13.87 6.57
C GLU A 148 19.38 13.16 7.24
N SER A 149 19.09 13.50 8.50
CA SER A 149 17.90 12.97 9.20
C SER A 149 16.60 13.45 8.58
N ALA A 150 16.53 14.73 8.21
CA ALA A 150 15.36 15.30 7.57
C ALA A 150 15.11 14.65 6.18
N ASP A 151 16.15 14.50 5.37
CA ASP A 151 16.05 13.90 4.05
C ASP A 151 15.56 12.43 4.12
N VAL A 152 16.09 11.65 5.07
CA VAL A 152 15.64 10.27 5.31
C VAL A 152 14.18 10.22 5.77
N SER A 153 13.81 11.10 6.70
CA SER A 153 12.41 11.22 7.14
C SER A 153 11.47 11.58 6.00
N PHE A 154 11.81 12.58 5.20
CA PHE A 154 11.00 13.02 4.05
C PHE A 154 10.89 11.94 2.99
N GLN A 155 11.97 11.21 2.69
CA GLN A 155 11.91 10.09 1.76
C GLN A 155 10.92 9.01 2.24
N ALA A 156 10.95 8.67 3.51
CA ALA A 156 10.00 7.73 4.08
C ALA A 156 8.56 8.28 4.12
N ALA A 157 8.40 9.59 4.36
CA ALA A 157 7.11 10.29 4.41
C ALA A 157 6.39 10.35 3.06
N THR A 158 7.07 10.14 1.94
CA THR A 158 6.44 10.12 0.61
C THR A 158 5.47 8.96 0.42
N CYS A 159 5.43 7.98 1.32
CA CYS A 159 4.49 6.86 1.27
C CYS A 159 3.04 7.33 1.26
N ILE A 160 2.31 7.00 0.19
CA ILE A 160 0.90 7.37 -0.02
C ILE A 160 -0.10 6.27 0.42
N GLY A 161 0.37 5.19 1.04
CA GLY A 161 -0.49 4.10 1.53
C GLY A 161 -1.27 3.36 0.44
N CYS A 162 -0.79 3.34 -0.80
CA CYS A 162 -1.52 2.75 -1.93
C CYS A 162 -1.69 1.23 -1.85
N GLY A 163 -0.79 0.51 -1.17
CA GLY A 163 -0.82 -0.94 -1.05
C GLY A 163 -0.15 -1.71 -2.20
N ALA A 164 0.48 -1.03 -3.17
CA ALA A 164 1.19 -1.67 -4.28
C ALA A 164 2.28 -2.65 -3.79
N CYS A 165 3.02 -2.26 -2.75
CA CYS A 165 4.05 -3.09 -2.12
C CYS A 165 3.50 -4.41 -1.56
N VAL A 166 2.27 -4.42 -1.06
CA VAL A 166 1.59 -5.62 -0.58
C VAL A 166 1.11 -6.48 -1.74
N ALA A 167 0.45 -5.85 -2.71
CA ALA A 167 -0.15 -6.53 -3.85
C ALA A 167 0.88 -7.25 -4.73
N SER A 168 2.09 -6.72 -4.84
CA SER A 168 3.19 -7.30 -5.62
C SER A 168 4.07 -8.26 -4.82
N CYS A 169 3.93 -8.29 -3.50
CA CYS A 169 4.72 -9.19 -2.67
C CYS A 169 4.15 -10.62 -2.74
N PRO A 170 4.97 -11.65 -3.08
CA PRO A 170 4.51 -13.03 -3.09
C PRO A 170 3.89 -13.49 -1.77
N ASN A 171 4.33 -12.92 -0.66
CA ASN A 171 3.81 -13.22 0.68
C ASN A 171 2.69 -12.25 1.12
N GLY A 172 2.34 -11.24 0.34
CA GLY A 172 1.37 -10.22 0.76
C GLY A 172 1.83 -9.41 1.99
N SER A 173 3.14 -9.16 2.13
CA SER A 173 3.72 -8.48 3.29
C SER A 173 3.56 -6.96 3.22
N ALA A 174 3.16 -6.33 4.34
CA ALA A 174 3.09 -4.87 4.47
C ALA A 174 4.38 -4.26 5.05
N MET A 175 5.48 -5.01 5.13
CA MET A 175 6.71 -4.57 5.79
C MET A 175 7.27 -3.25 5.25
N LEU A 176 7.22 -2.99 3.93
CA LEU A 176 7.70 -1.73 3.38
C LEU A 176 6.82 -0.54 3.81
N PHE A 177 5.50 -0.73 3.86
CA PHE A 177 4.56 0.28 4.34
C PHE A 177 4.81 0.62 5.81
N VAL A 178 4.88 -0.40 6.68
CA VAL A 178 5.16 -0.23 8.12
C VAL A 178 6.52 0.43 8.33
N ALA A 179 7.55 -0.04 7.62
CA ALA A 179 8.90 0.45 7.71
C ALA A 179 9.01 1.93 7.30
N ALA A 180 8.37 2.33 6.21
CA ALA A 180 8.34 3.71 5.76
C ALA A 180 7.69 4.62 6.81
N LYS A 181 6.56 4.24 7.38
CA LYS A 181 5.87 5.04 8.39
C LYS A 181 6.66 5.10 9.71
N ALA A 182 7.23 4.00 10.16
CA ALA A 182 8.07 3.96 11.35
C ALA A 182 9.33 4.83 11.19
N ALA A 183 10.06 4.69 10.07
CA ALA A 183 11.25 5.47 9.77
C ALA A 183 10.96 6.98 9.66
N HIS A 184 9.88 7.36 8.96
CA HIS A 184 9.43 8.75 8.86
C HIS A 184 9.43 9.43 10.24
N LEU A 185 8.75 8.82 11.21
CA LEU A 185 8.60 9.41 12.54
C LEU A 185 9.86 9.20 13.42
N ALA A 186 10.62 8.12 13.21
CA ALA A 186 11.80 7.80 14.00
C ALA A 186 12.96 8.79 13.77
N HIS A 187 13.06 9.38 12.59
CA HIS A 187 14.09 10.35 12.23
C HIS A 187 13.73 11.80 12.60
N LEU A 188 12.53 12.03 13.12
CA LEU A 188 12.11 13.34 13.63
C LEU A 188 12.22 13.41 15.15
N PRO A 189 12.67 14.54 15.75
CA PRO A 189 12.76 14.70 17.20
C PRO A 189 11.43 14.39 17.91
N GLN A 190 10.31 14.81 17.34
CA GLN A 190 8.97 14.63 17.88
C GLN A 190 8.52 13.16 17.91
N GLY A 191 8.97 12.36 16.95
CA GLY A 191 8.61 10.95 16.83
C GLY A 191 9.56 10.00 17.53
N HIS A 192 10.77 10.46 17.84
CA HIS A 192 11.84 9.64 18.41
C HIS A 192 11.51 9.04 19.79
N PRO A 193 10.90 9.75 20.74
CA PRO A 193 10.56 9.19 22.05
C PRO A 193 9.66 7.95 21.99
N GLU A 194 8.83 7.85 20.97
CA GLU A 194 7.89 6.74 20.78
C GLU A 194 8.40 5.66 19.82
N ARG A 195 9.63 5.77 19.32
CA ARG A 195 10.21 4.90 18.30
C ARG A 195 10.04 3.41 18.62
N ILE A 196 10.43 3.00 19.82
CA ILE A 196 10.38 1.58 20.25
C ILE A 196 8.92 1.09 20.35
N ARG A 197 8.07 1.84 21.05
CA ARG A 197 6.65 1.50 21.23
C ARG A 197 5.91 1.46 19.89
N ARG A 198 6.16 2.42 19.00
CA ARG A 198 5.61 2.48 17.66
C ARG A 198 5.95 1.23 16.85
N THR A 199 7.22 0.84 16.86
CA THR A 199 7.70 -0.34 16.14
C THR A 199 6.95 -1.59 16.58
N ILE A 200 6.84 -1.84 17.89
CA ILE A 200 6.12 -3.00 18.43
C ILE A 200 4.66 -2.98 17.96
N ARG A 201 3.94 -1.90 18.23
CA ARG A 201 2.49 -1.82 18.00
C ARG A 201 2.12 -1.93 16.52
N MET A 202 2.90 -1.29 15.64
CA MET A 202 2.62 -1.34 14.21
C MET A 202 2.93 -2.71 13.61
N VAL A 203 3.99 -3.39 14.07
CA VAL A 203 4.30 -4.75 13.62
C VAL A 203 3.24 -5.74 14.12
N GLU A 204 2.87 -5.68 15.40
CA GLU A 204 1.79 -6.52 15.94
C GLU A 204 0.47 -6.31 15.21
N GLN A 205 0.10 -5.06 14.91
CA GLN A 205 -1.13 -4.80 14.18
C GLN A 205 -1.05 -5.34 12.75
N MET A 206 0.12 -5.22 12.09
CA MET A 206 0.34 -5.82 10.78
C MET A 206 0.10 -7.35 10.81
N ASP A 207 0.62 -8.03 11.82
CA ASP A 207 0.42 -9.48 11.98
C ASP A 207 -1.05 -9.83 12.24
N ARG A 208 -1.75 -9.07 13.10
CA ARG A 208 -3.19 -9.25 13.38
C ARG A 208 -4.07 -9.05 12.14
N GLU A 209 -3.68 -8.17 11.23
CA GLU A 209 -4.39 -7.95 9.96
C GLU A 209 -4.18 -9.10 8.96
N GLY A 210 -3.27 -10.02 9.24
CA GLY A 210 -3.00 -11.20 8.43
C GLY A 210 -2.12 -10.91 7.20
N PHE A 211 -1.29 -9.87 7.28
CA PHE A 211 -0.22 -9.66 6.31
C PHE A 211 0.86 -10.73 6.46
N GLY A 212 1.43 -11.17 5.34
CA GLY A 212 2.46 -12.20 5.35
C GLY A 212 3.85 -11.67 5.79
N ALA A 213 4.72 -12.60 6.17
CA ALA A 213 6.09 -12.29 6.57
C ALA A 213 6.96 -11.89 5.37
N CYS A 214 7.89 -10.96 5.59
CA CYS A 214 8.83 -10.53 4.57
C CYS A 214 9.92 -11.59 4.34
N SER A 215 10.14 -11.98 3.08
CA SER A 215 11.21 -12.89 2.65
C SER A 215 12.23 -12.21 1.72
N ASN A 216 12.31 -10.89 1.74
CA ASN A 216 13.27 -10.08 0.98
C ASN A 216 13.25 -10.31 -0.55
N HIS A 217 12.05 -10.34 -1.16
CA HIS A 217 11.90 -10.47 -2.62
C HIS A 217 12.17 -9.15 -3.37
N TYR A 218 12.09 -8.01 -2.68
CA TYR A 218 12.31 -6.65 -3.20
C TYR A 218 11.26 -6.15 -4.22
N GLU A 219 10.25 -6.92 -4.57
CA GLU A 219 9.16 -6.51 -5.46
C GLU A 219 8.47 -5.23 -4.97
N CYS A 220 8.39 -5.07 -3.66
CA CYS A 220 7.78 -3.90 -3.02
C CYS A 220 8.48 -2.57 -3.36
N GLU A 221 9.80 -2.56 -3.49
CA GLU A 221 10.57 -1.39 -3.92
C GLU A 221 10.41 -1.16 -5.43
N ALA A 222 10.43 -2.25 -6.21
CA ALA A 222 10.36 -2.18 -7.67
C ALA A 222 9.06 -1.52 -8.17
N VAL A 223 7.93 -1.78 -7.49
CA VAL A 223 6.62 -1.26 -7.88
C VAL A 223 6.20 0.00 -7.13
N CYS A 224 7.01 0.48 -6.19
CA CYS A 224 6.62 1.62 -5.37
C CYS A 224 6.53 2.90 -6.21
N PRO A 225 5.34 3.56 -6.32
CA PRO A 225 5.20 4.78 -7.10
C PRO A 225 5.92 5.98 -6.47
N LYS A 226 6.44 5.82 -5.25
CA LYS A 226 7.24 6.81 -4.51
C LYS A 226 8.67 6.37 -4.28
N GLU A 227 9.10 5.27 -4.90
CA GLU A 227 10.47 4.74 -4.89
C GLU A 227 11.06 4.62 -3.48
N ILE A 228 10.23 4.16 -2.53
CA ILE A 228 10.63 3.96 -1.14
C ILE A 228 11.58 2.76 -1.05
N PRO A 229 12.82 2.94 -0.57
CA PRO A 229 13.82 1.90 -0.58
C PRO A 229 13.61 0.87 0.52
N VAL A 230 13.93 -0.39 0.24
CA VAL A 230 13.85 -1.52 1.20
C VAL A 230 14.79 -1.38 2.40
N ARG A 231 15.74 -0.46 2.37
CA ARG A 231 16.60 -0.17 3.54
C ARG A 231 15.80 0.17 4.79
N PHE A 232 14.60 0.74 4.65
CA PHE A 232 13.71 1.01 5.79
C PHE A 232 13.21 -0.28 6.44
N ILE A 233 13.05 -1.38 5.70
CA ILE A 233 12.75 -2.69 6.28
C ILE A 233 13.90 -3.15 7.18
N ALA A 234 15.14 -2.98 6.75
CA ALA A 234 16.30 -3.32 7.58
C ALA A 234 16.38 -2.45 8.84
N GLU A 235 16.00 -1.18 8.74
CA GLU A 235 15.90 -0.28 9.90
C GLU A 235 14.80 -0.74 10.87
N LEU A 236 13.61 -1.02 10.36
CA LEU A 236 12.49 -1.53 11.16
C LEU A 236 12.87 -2.82 11.90
N ASN A 237 13.55 -3.76 11.23
CA ASN A 237 14.02 -5.00 11.85
C ASN A 237 15.01 -4.76 12.99
N ARG A 238 15.93 -3.80 12.83
CA ARG A 238 16.85 -3.40 13.91
C ARG A 238 16.11 -2.79 15.10
N ASP A 239 15.13 -1.94 14.83
CA ASP A 239 14.31 -1.32 15.88
C ASP A 239 13.45 -2.36 16.59
N PHE A 240 12.90 -3.31 15.88
CA PHE A 240 12.11 -4.40 16.44
C PHE A 240 12.97 -5.32 17.31
N LEU A 241 14.17 -5.69 16.86
CA LEU A 241 15.12 -6.46 17.68
C LEU A 241 15.52 -5.70 18.96
N LYS A 242 15.81 -4.41 18.83
CA LYS A 242 16.10 -3.56 19.99
C LYS A 242 14.91 -3.48 20.95
N ALA A 243 13.70 -3.34 20.42
CA ALA A 243 12.46 -3.34 21.18
C ALA A 243 12.26 -4.67 21.94
N ALA A 244 12.49 -5.80 21.29
CA ALA A 244 12.37 -7.13 21.89
C ALA A 244 13.34 -7.32 23.08
N LEU A 245 14.53 -6.73 23.01
CA LEU A 245 15.54 -6.84 24.06
C LEU A 245 15.33 -5.85 25.23
N THR A 246 14.76 -4.66 24.97
CA THR A 246 14.74 -3.55 25.93
C THR A 246 13.36 -3.24 26.50
N SER A 247 12.28 -3.56 25.79
CA SER A 247 10.93 -3.19 26.19
C SER A 247 10.29 -4.20 27.15
N ARG A 248 9.70 -3.68 28.23
CA ARG A 248 8.82 -4.50 29.09
C ARG A 248 7.51 -4.85 28.39
N GLU A 249 7.01 -3.99 27.49
CA GLU A 249 5.77 -4.24 26.72
C GLU A 249 5.90 -5.51 25.86
N PHE A 250 7.08 -5.75 25.27
CA PHE A 250 7.32 -6.96 24.48
C PHE A 250 7.20 -8.26 25.29
N ARG A 251 7.49 -8.20 26.61
CA ARG A 251 7.42 -9.37 27.51
C ARG A 251 5.99 -9.72 27.94
N THR A 252 5.03 -8.80 27.74
CA THR A 252 3.62 -8.97 28.11
C THR A 252 2.73 -9.30 26.91
N ILE A 253 3.32 -9.44 25.72
CA ILE A 253 2.57 -9.84 24.52
C ILE A 253 2.20 -11.33 24.67
N SER A 254 0.95 -11.61 24.90
CA SER A 254 0.42 -12.94 24.76
C SER A 254 0.57 -13.39 23.30
N PRO A 255 1.05 -14.60 23.05
CA PRO A 255 1.09 -15.14 21.70
C PRO A 255 -0.31 -15.07 21.07
N PRO A 256 -0.44 -14.88 19.75
CA PRO A 256 -1.74 -14.93 19.08
C PRO A 256 -2.49 -16.19 19.50
N ALA A 257 -3.81 -16.10 19.64
CA ALA A 257 -4.65 -17.21 20.07
C ALA A 257 -4.40 -18.51 19.27
N GLU A 258 -4.07 -18.37 17.97
CA GLU A 258 -3.66 -19.48 17.11
C GLU A 258 -2.39 -20.22 17.60
N VAL A 259 -1.50 -19.54 18.31
CA VAL A 259 -0.28 -20.17 18.88
C VAL A 259 -0.59 -20.88 20.19
N GLU A 260 -1.56 -20.41 20.95
CA GLU A 260 -2.06 -21.13 22.14
C GLU A 260 -2.84 -22.39 21.74
N GLU A 261 -3.74 -22.30 20.73
CA GLU A 261 -4.42 -23.48 20.19
C GLU A 261 -3.43 -24.50 19.59
N LEU A 262 -2.35 -24.06 18.95
CA LEU A 262 -1.31 -24.96 18.47
C LEU A 262 -0.54 -25.63 19.62
N LYS A 263 -0.23 -24.89 20.69
CA LYS A 263 0.43 -25.47 21.88
C LYS A 263 -0.44 -26.51 22.56
N GLU A 264 -1.74 -26.28 22.68
CA GLU A 264 -2.68 -27.26 23.25
C GLU A 264 -2.76 -28.51 22.38
N ARG A 265 -2.75 -28.39 21.04
CA ARG A 265 -2.76 -29.56 20.13
C ARG A 265 -1.49 -30.39 20.14
N PHE A 266 -0.36 -29.87 20.54
CA PHE A 266 0.92 -30.58 20.59
C PHE A 266 1.24 -31.12 22.01
N HIS A 267 0.38 -30.89 23.01
CA HIS A 267 0.49 -31.40 24.38
C HIS A 267 -0.55 -32.49 24.72
N GLU A 268 -1.43 -32.85 23.76
CA GLU A 268 -2.23 -34.07 23.78
C GLU A 268 -1.55 -35.18 22.94
#